data_d2e5a072bf595daf1532b805846110bb
#
_entry.id   d2e5a072bf595daf1532b805846110bb
#
_cell.length_a   1.000
_cell.length_b   1.000
_cell.length_c   1.000
_cell.angle_alpha   90.00
_cell.angle_beta   90.00
_cell.angle_gamma   90.00
#
_symmetry.space_group_name_H-M   'P 1'
#
loop_
_entity.id
_entity.type
_entity.pdbx_description
1 polymer ?
#
loop_
_entity_poly.entity_id
_entity_poly.type
_entity_poly.pdbx_seq_one_letter_code
_entity_poly.pdbx_strand_id
1 'polypeptide(L)'
;RSFADSGRPILGICRGMQVINVALGGTLLQDLGDIRRPSHTHPQADQVHPVRAQPGSLLHTLYGPRFSVNSSHHQAVDCPAPGLVLTLRAVDGVPEAIEHTSLPILGVQFHPERMSGPLLRPDTVDGAPIFRWFLALCGRTGPVSSSTQEVSQL
;
A
#
# COMPACT_ATOMS: atom_id res chain seq x y z
N ARG A 1 -5.41 14.80 1.60
CA ARG A 1 -5.49 15.38 0.24
C ARG A 1 -4.28 16.25 -0.05
N SER A 2 -4.03 17.34 0.68
CA SER A 2 -2.94 18.28 0.41
C SER A 2 -1.55 17.63 0.23
N PHE A 3 -1.27 16.53 0.92
CA PHE A 3 -0.01 15.81 0.73
C PHE A 3 0.02 15.01 -0.60
N ALA A 4 -1.09 14.39 -0.99
CA ALA A 4 -1.22 13.74 -2.30
C ALA A 4 -1.12 14.77 -3.43
N ASP A 5 -1.75 15.93 -3.28
CA ASP A 5 -1.69 17.05 -4.25
C ASP A 5 -0.28 17.60 -4.44
N SER A 6 0.62 17.42 -3.46
CA SER A 6 2.03 17.81 -3.56
C SER A 6 2.87 16.91 -4.46
N GLY A 7 2.35 15.79 -4.95
CA GLY A 7 3.08 14.79 -5.74
C GLY A 7 4.17 14.03 -4.99
N ARG A 8 4.25 14.18 -3.67
CA ARG A 8 5.23 13.46 -2.84
C ARG A 8 4.86 12.00 -2.68
N PRO A 9 5.84 11.10 -2.54
CA PRO A 9 5.59 9.68 -2.31
C PRO A 9 4.79 9.44 -1.02
N ILE A 10 3.83 8.52 -1.08
CA ILE A 10 3.04 8.09 0.06
C ILE A 10 3.05 6.56 0.13
N LEU A 11 3.42 6.02 1.29
CA LEU A 11 3.26 4.61 1.62
C LEU A 11 2.27 4.49 2.79
N GLY A 12 1.12 3.86 2.54
CA GLY A 12 0.12 3.55 3.56
C GLY A 12 0.15 2.08 3.96
N ILE A 13 0.34 1.80 5.25
CA ILE A 13 0.39 0.43 5.78
C ILE A 13 -0.88 0.19 6.60
N CYS A 14 -1.58 -0.91 6.35
CA CYS A 14 -2.79 -1.36 7.01
C CYS A 14 -3.85 -0.24 7.09
N ARG A 15 -4.04 0.36 8.24
CA ARG A 15 -4.91 1.51 8.43
C ARG A 15 -4.51 2.70 7.53
N GLY A 16 -3.22 2.85 7.22
CA GLY A 16 -2.72 3.88 6.30
C GLY A 16 -3.27 3.72 4.88
N MET A 17 -3.35 2.49 4.35
CA MET A 17 -4.00 2.20 3.07
C MET A 17 -5.47 2.62 3.09
N GLN A 18 -6.20 2.28 4.15
CA GLN A 18 -7.61 2.64 4.32
C GLN A 18 -7.81 4.15 4.39
N VAL A 19 -6.95 4.86 5.14
CA VAL A 19 -6.96 6.33 5.23
C VAL A 19 -6.71 6.98 3.87
N ILE A 20 -5.74 6.50 3.09
CA ILE A 20 -5.48 6.98 1.73
C ILE A 20 -6.74 6.83 0.87
N ASN A 21 -7.36 5.65 0.87
CA ASN A 21 -8.55 5.39 0.09
C ASN A 21 -9.70 6.34 0.44
N VAL A 22 -10.03 6.48 1.71
CA VAL A 22 -11.12 7.35 2.17
C VAL A 22 -10.81 8.83 1.92
N ALA A 23 -9.57 9.27 2.17
CA ALA A 23 -9.16 10.65 1.92
C ALA A 23 -9.30 11.07 0.46
N LEU A 24 -9.12 10.13 -0.47
CA LEU A 24 -9.27 10.37 -1.91
C LEU A 24 -10.70 10.13 -2.42
N GLY A 25 -11.61 9.63 -1.60
CA GLY A 25 -13.04 9.49 -1.92
C GLY A 25 -13.53 8.06 -2.11
N GLY A 26 -12.75 7.05 -1.71
CA GLY A 26 -13.16 5.65 -1.70
C GLY A 26 -13.92 5.25 -0.44
N THR A 27 -14.36 3.99 -0.37
CA THR A 27 -15.13 3.43 0.75
C THR A 27 -14.45 2.23 1.39
N LEU A 28 -14.91 1.85 2.59
CA LEU A 28 -14.40 0.70 3.34
C LEU A 28 -15.52 -0.30 3.64
N LEU A 29 -15.17 -1.58 3.56
CA LEU A 29 -15.87 -2.63 4.27
C LEU A 29 -15.56 -2.46 5.76
N GLN A 30 -16.59 -2.20 6.56
CA GLN A 30 -16.44 -1.96 8.00
C GLN A 30 -16.12 -3.24 8.77
N ASP A 31 -16.43 -4.39 8.21
CA ASP A 31 -16.11 -5.69 8.74
C ASP A 31 -16.08 -6.76 7.64
N LEU A 32 -15.09 -7.65 7.66
CA LEU A 32 -14.94 -8.73 6.70
C LEU A 32 -15.98 -9.84 6.86
N GLY A 33 -16.71 -9.86 8.00
CA GLY A 33 -17.68 -10.87 8.37
C GLY A 33 -17.05 -12.20 8.77
N ASP A 34 -17.86 -13.09 9.35
CA ASP A 34 -17.40 -14.32 10.01
C ASP A 34 -16.69 -15.31 9.09
N ILE A 35 -16.96 -15.27 7.78
CA ILE A 35 -16.34 -16.18 6.81
C ILE A 35 -14.89 -15.76 6.48
N ARG A 36 -14.62 -14.47 6.28
CA ARG A 36 -13.31 -13.95 5.85
C ARG A 36 -12.42 -13.54 7.01
N ARG A 37 -13.00 -13.00 8.08
CA ARG A 37 -12.27 -12.50 9.26
C ARG A 37 -11.23 -13.48 9.81
N PRO A 38 -11.48 -14.80 9.96
CA PRO A 38 -10.51 -15.73 10.52
C PRO A 38 -9.20 -15.84 9.72
N SER A 39 -9.22 -15.56 8.43
CA SER A 39 -8.02 -15.55 7.57
C SER A 39 -7.22 -14.25 7.65
N HIS A 40 -7.79 -13.20 8.24
CA HIS A 40 -7.21 -11.85 8.25
C HIS A 40 -6.90 -11.32 9.65
N THR A 41 -7.46 -11.89 10.70
CA THR A 41 -7.18 -11.44 12.07
C THR A 41 -7.32 -12.57 13.08
N HIS A 42 -6.47 -12.50 14.10
CA HIS A 42 -6.52 -13.35 15.27
C HIS A 42 -6.13 -12.53 16.52
N PRO A 43 -6.74 -12.75 17.68
CA PRO A 43 -6.48 -11.94 18.89
C PRO A 43 -5.03 -11.98 19.39
N GLN A 44 -4.28 -13.03 19.08
CA GLN A 44 -2.98 -13.31 19.70
C GLN A 44 -1.80 -13.29 18.71
N ALA A 45 -2.04 -13.32 17.40
CA ALA A 45 -0.98 -13.41 16.39
C ALA A 45 -1.43 -12.89 15.03
N ASP A 46 -0.49 -12.43 14.21
CA ASP A 46 -0.74 -12.17 12.81
C ASP A 46 -1.12 -13.48 12.10
N GLN A 47 -2.16 -13.42 11.28
CA GLN A 47 -2.47 -14.49 10.33
C GLN A 47 -1.48 -14.43 9.16
N VAL A 48 -1.39 -15.51 8.38
CA VAL A 48 -0.64 -15.55 7.12
C VAL A 48 -1.56 -16.12 6.05
N HIS A 49 -1.64 -15.44 4.92
CA HIS A 49 -2.42 -15.92 3.79
C HIS A 49 -1.77 -15.61 2.45
N PRO A 50 -2.05 -16.44 1.41
CA PRO A 50 -1.58 -16.20 0.07
C PRO A 50 -2.36 -15.06 -0.60
N VAL A 51 -1.64 -14.30 -1.44
CA VAL A 51 -2.17 -13.20 -2.23
C VAL A 51 -1.81 -13.37 -3.70
N ARG A 52 -2.55 -12.67 -4.56
CA ARG A 52 -2.34 -12.61 -6.01
C ARG A 52 -2.13 -11.16 -6.44
N ALA A 53 -0.98 -10.89 -7.05
CA ALA A 53 -0.64 -9.58 -7.58
C ALA A 53 -1.09 -9.44 -9.04
N GLN A 54 -1.61 -8.27 -9.37
CA GLN A 54 -1.99 -7.91 -10.73
C GLN A 54 -0.73 -7.74 -11.59
N PRO A 55 -0.66 -8.34 -12.79
CA PRO A 55 0.46 -8.13 -13.70
C PRO A 55 0.73 -6.64 -13.97
N GLY A 56 2.00 -6.25 -13.93
CA GLY A 56 2.43 -4.87 -14.13
C GLY A 56 2.39 -3.98 -12.88
N SER A 57 1.85 -4.46 -11.75
CA SER A 57 1.90 -3.75 -10.48
C SER A 57 3.29 -3.78 -9.84
N LEU A 58 3.54 -2.87 -8.89
CA LEU A 58 4.78 -2.85 -8.13
C LEU A 58 5.01 -4.17 -7.39
N LEU A 59 4.00 -4.66 -6.68
CA LEU A 59 4.12 -5.89 -5.88
C LEU A 59 4.32 -7.13 -6.76
N HIS A 60 3.74 -7.15 -7.96
CA HIS A 60 4.04 -8.18 -8.96
C HIS A 60 5.52 -8.13 -9.40
N THR A 61 6.07 -6.94 -9.59
CA THR A 61 7.49 -6.75 -9.96
C THR A 61 8.42 -7.19 -8.84
N LEU A 62 8.07 -6.91 -7.58
CA LEU A 62 8.91 -7.23 -6.42
C LEU A 62 8.86 -8.71 -6.03
N TYR A 63 7.69 -9.37 -6.13
CA TYR A 63 7.45 -10.70 -5.53
C TYR A 63 6.88 -11.74 -6.49
N GLY A 64 6.57 -11.35 -7.72
CA GLY A 64 5.92 -12.23 -8.68
C GLY A 64 4.38 -12.29 -8.50
N PRO A 65 3.72 -13.20 -9.22
CA PRO A 65 2.26 -13.23 -9.32
C PRO A 65 1.56 -13.74 -8.06
N ARG A 66 2.25 -14.50 -7.20
CA ARG A 66 1.69 -15.12 -5.97
C ARG A 66 2.76 -15.19 -4.89
N PHE A 67 2.38 -14.78 -3.69
CA PHE A 67 3.23 -14.84 -2.49
C PHE A 67 2.35 -14.85 -1.24
N SER A 68 2.95 -15.00 -0.06
CA SER A 68 2.22 -14.92 1.22
C SER A 68 2.61 -13.68 2.00
N VAL A 69 1.65 -13.11 2.71
CA VAL A 69 1.80 -11.93 3.56
C VAL A 69 1.18 -12.19 4.94
N ASN A 70 1.61 -11.41 5.94
CA ASN A 70 0.96 -11.40 7.24
C ASN A 70 -0.34 -10.59 7.20
N SER A 71 -1.20 -10.75 8.18
CA SER A 71 -2.49 -10.08 8.25
C SER A 71 -2.96 -9.87 9.68
N SER A 72 -3.46 -8.66 9.97
CA SER A 72 -4.01 -8.30 11.28
C SER A 72 -5.06 -7.19 11.13
N HIS A 73 -6.16 -7.49 10.39
CA HIS A 73 -7.23 -6.52 10.15
C HIS A 73 -8.59 -7.19 10.00
N HIS A 74 -9.66 -6.46 10.30
CA HIS A 74 -11.05 -6.87 10.11
C HIS A 74 -11.83 -5.93 9.17
N GLN A 75 -11.20 -4.84 8.75
CA GLN A 75 -11.70 -3.89 7.75
C GLN A 75 -10.85 -3.96 6.49
N ALA A 76 -11.41 -3.57 5.35
CA ALA A 76 -10.69 -3.52 4.07
C ALA A 76 -11.23 -2.39 3.18
N VAL A 77 -10.51 -2.06 2.12
CA VAL A 77 -11.05 -1.24 1.04
C VAL A 77 -12.24 -1.95 0.40
N ASP A 78 -13.32 -1.22 0.18
CA ASP A 78 -14.50 -1.68 -0.56
C ASP A 78 -14.41 -1.15 -2.01
N CYS A 79 -14.73 0.12 -2.21
CA CYS A 79 -14.54 0.79 -3.51
C CYS A 79 -13.25 1.63 -3.46
N PRO A 80 -12.28 1.38 -4.36
CA PRO A 80 -11.12 2.25 -4.48
C PRO A 80 -11.53 3.65 -4.95
N ALA A 81 -10.84 4.67 -4.44
CA ALA A 81 -11.06 6.06 -4.84
C ALA A 81 -10.68 6.29 -6.31
N PRO A 82 -11.21 7.33 -6.95
CA PRO A 82 -10.77 7.75 -8.28
C PRO A 82 -9.23 7.91 -8.34
N GLY A 83 -8.61 7.31 -9.36
CA GLY A 83 -7.16 7.29 -9.53
C GLY A 83 -6.44 6.16 -8.76
N LEU A 84 -7.10 5.47 -7.84
CA LEU A 84 -6.57 4.27 -7.18
C LEU A 84 -7.05 3.00 -7.89
N VAL A 85 -6.16 2.02 -8.02
CA VAL A 85 -6.45 0.69 -8.54
C VAL A 85 -6.08 -0.38 -7.52
N LEU A 86 -6.88 -1.44 -7.45
CA LEU A 86 -6.59 -2.61 -6.61
C LEU A 86 -5.55 -3.48 -7.34
N THR A 87 -4.37 -3.62 -6.74
CA THR A 87 -3.23 -4.33 -7.36
C THR A 87 -2.87 -5.64 -6.67
N LEU A 88 -3.43 -5.90 -5.49
CA LEU A 88 -3.24 -7.15 -4.75
C LEU A 88 -4.55 -7.59 -4.10
N ARG A 89 -4.84 -8.88 -4.14
CA ARG A 89 -5.99 -9.50 -3.46
C ARG A 89 -5.58 -10.79 -2.77
N ALA A 90 -6.16 -11.04 -1.60
CA ALA A 90 -6.15 -12.35 -0.97
C ALA A 90 -6.97 -13.36 -1.81
N VAL A 91 -6.78 -14.65 -1.55
CA VAL A 91 -7.50 -15.72 -2.30
C VAL A 91 -9.01 -15.70 -2.08
N ASP A 92 -9.48 -15.15 -0.97
CA ASP A 92 -10.89 -14.93 -0.65
C ASP A 92 -11.46 -13.62 -1.23
N GLY A 93 -10.65 -12.91 -2.02
CA GLY A 93 -11.02 -11.69 -2.74
C GLY A 93 -10.84 -10.39 -1.95
N VAL A 94 -10.40 -10.44 -0.69
CA VAL A 94 -10.14 -9.24 0.12
C VAL A 94 -9.02 -8.40 -0.52
N PRO A 95 -9.22 -7.07 -0.70
CA PRO A 95 -8.20 -6.15 -1.20
C PRO A 95 -7.02 -6.06 -0.23
N GLU A 96 -5.80 -6.25 -0.77
CA GLU A 96 -4.55 -6.25 -0.01
C GLU A 96 -3.57 -5.17 -0.43
N ALA A 97 -3.75 -4.55 -1.62
CA ALA A 97 -3.00 -3.35 -1.99
C ALA A 97 -3.76 -2.48 -2.99
N ILE A 98 -3.46 -1.19 -2.92
CA ILE A 98 -3.88 -0.15 -3.88
C ILE A 98 -2.66 0.62 -4.37
N GLU A 99 -2.67 0.98 -5.64
CA GLU A 99 -1.68 1.87 -6.26
C GLU A 99 -2.39 3.02 -6.97
N HIS A 100 -1.80 4.21 -6.96
CA HIS A 100 -2.34 5.32 -7.75
C HIS A 100 -1.80 5.25 -9.18
N THR A 101 -2.63 5.53 -10.16
CA THR A 101 -2.31 5.38 -11.60
C THR A 101 -1.25 6.36 -12.10
N SER A 102 -1.03 7.49 -11.41
CA SER A 102 -0.11 8.54 -11.84
C SER A 102 0.72 9.17 -10.71
N LEU A 103 0.31 9.04 -9.46
CA LEU A 103 1.05 9.55 -8.30
C LEU A 103 1.84 8.44 -7.62
N PRO A 104 2.95 8.75 -6.97
CA PRO A 104 3.77 7.77 -6.26
C PRO A 104 3.13 7.36 -4.93
N ILE A 105 1.94 6.75 -4.99
CA ILE A 105 1.16 6.32 -3.82
C ILE A 105 0.98 4.81 -3.87
N LEU A 106 1.41 4.15 -2.81
CA LEU A 106 1.17 2.73 -2.54
C LEU A 106 0.46 2.58 -1.19
N GLY A 107 -0.60 1.81 -1.16
CA GLY A 107 -1.22 1.31 0.07
C GLY A 107 -1.13 -0.21 0.12
N VAL A 108 -0.71 -0.76 1.25
CA VAL A 108 -0.72 -2.21 1.52
C VAL A 108 -1.52 -2.49 2.79
N GLN A 109 -2.34 -3.54 2.77
CA GLN A 109 -3.19 -3.90 3.92
C GLN A 109 -2.43 -4.72 4.95
N PHE A 110 -1.47 -5.51 4.51
CA PHE A 110 -0.55 -6.28 5.35
C PHE A 110 0.52 -5.39 6.01
N HIS A 111 1.35 -5.97 6.89
CA HIS A 111 2.35 -5.27 7.69
C HIS A 111 3.78 -5.64 7.24
N PRO A 112 4.34 -4.99 6.20
CA PRO A 112 5.70 -5.27 5.72
C PRO A 112 6.77 -5.02 6.80
N GLU A 113 6.53 -4.11 7.75
CA GLU A 113 7.42 -3.83 8.87
C GLU A 113 7.57 -5.04 9.81
N ARG A 114 6.56 -5.92 9.87
CA ARG A 114 6.58 -7.15 10.68
C ARG A 114 7.10 -8.37 9.91
N MET A 115 7.55 -8.16 8.67
CA MET A 115 8.13 -9.17 7.78
C MET A 115 9.54 -8.78 7.31
N SER A 116 10.23 -7.87 8.03
CA SER A 116 11.51 -7.30 7.59
C SER A 116 12.56 -7.36 8.69
N GLY A 117 13.85 -7.47 8.30
CA GLY A 117 14.98 -7.43 9.23
C GLY A 117 14.87 -8.49 10.32
N PRO A 118 14.94 -8.11 11.62
CA PRO A 118 14.82 -9.05 12.73
C PRO A 118 13.47 -9.77 12.84
N LEU A 119 12.43 -9.24 12.15
CA LEU A 119 11.08 -9.79 12.14
C LEU A 119 10.78 -10.58 10.85
N LEU A 120 11.82 -10.88 10.07
CA LEU A 120 11.70 -11.71 8.88
C LEU A 120 11.11 -13.08 9.23
N ARG A 121 10.12 -13.51 8.46
CA ARG A 121 9.36 -14.73 8.67
C ARG A 121 9.62 -15.73 7.54
N PRO A 122 9.70 -17.05 7.83
CA PRO A 122 9.89 -18.07 6.80
C PRO A 122 8.62 -18.34 5.97
N ASP A 123 7.44 -17.93 6.47
CA ASP A 123 6.13 -18.19 5.90
C ASP A 123 5.57 -17.01 5.06
N THR A 124 6.33 -15.91 4.94
CA THR A 124 5.97 -14.71 4.15
C THR A 124 7.13 -14.26 3.28
N VAL A 125 6.86 -13.32 2.36
CA VAL A 125 7.93 -12.60 1.65
C VAL A 125 8.66 -11.64 2.58
N ASP A 126 9.90 -11.24 2.23
CA ASP A 126 10.58 -10.11 2.89
C ASP A 126 9.88 -8.79 2.54
N GLY A 127 9.46 -8.03 3.55
CA GLY A 127 8.84 -6.71 3.38
C GLY A 127 9.80 -5.59 3.01
N ALA A 128 11.12 -5.77 3.23
CA ALA A 128 12.13 -4.73 3.02
C ALA A 128 12.19 -4.14 1.60
N PRO A 129 11.92 -4.87 0.49
CA PRO A 129 11.85 -4.30 -0.85
C PRO A 129 10.86 -3.14 -1.00
N ILE A 130 9.73 -3.16 -0.30
CA ILE A 130 8.74 -2.09 -0.32
C ILE A 130 9.32 -0.79 0.24
N PHE A 131 10.03 -0.89 1.38
CA PHE A 131 10.66 0.27 2.00
C PHE A 131 11.81 0.81 1.13
N ARG A 132 12.62 -0.06 0.52
CA ARG A 132 13.68 0.37 -0.41
C ARG A 132 13.11 1.13 -1.61
N TRP A 133 12.04 0.64 -2.20
CA TRP A 133 11.33 1.33 -3.27
C TRP A 133 10.84 2.72 -2.82
N PHE A 134 10.17 2.80 -1.67
CA PHE A 134 9.64 4.05 -1.13
C PHE A 134 10.75 5.07 -0.85
N LEU A 135 11.84 4.65 -0.20
CA LEU A 135 12.99 5.52 0.10
C LEU A 135 13.68 6.03 -1.19
N ALA A 136 13.77 5.18 -2.22
CA ALA A 136 14.32 5.59 -3.52
C ALA A 136 13.47 6.70 -4.19
N LEU A 137 12.15 6.68 -4.01
CA LEU A 137 11.28 7.76 -4.47
C LEU A 137 11.47 9.03 -3.64
N CYS A 138 11.58 8.93 -2.32
CA CYS A 138 11.82 10.08 -1.45
C CYS A 138 13.14 10.80 -1.77
N GLY A 139 14.20 10.06 -2.13
CA GLY A 139 15.49 10.65 -2.53
C GLY A 139 15.47 11.35 -3.89
N ARG A 140 14.48 11.09 -4.74
CA ARG A 140 14.31 11.76 -6.06
C ARG A 140 13.54 13.06 -5.98
N THR A 141 12.80 13.31 -4.92
CA THR A 141 12.10 14.58 -4.67
C THR A 141 13.05 15.56 -3.97
N GLY A 142 14.09 16.04 -4.69
CA GLY A 142 14.88 17.21 -4.27
C GLY A 142 13.96 18.44 -4.17
N PRO A 143 14.38 19.53 -3.49
CA PRO A 143 13.57 20.72 -3.36
C PRO A 143 13.20 21.22 -4.76
N VAL A 144 11.91 21.44 -5.01
CA VAL A 144 11.45 22.14 -6.22
C VAL A 144 12.10 23.51 -6.17
N SER A 145 13.11 23.76 -7.02
CA SER A 145 13.70 25.08 -7.14
C SER A 145 12.61 26.01 -7.64
N SER A 146 12.14 26.92 -6.80
CA SER A 146 11.34 28.06 -7.21
C SER A 146 12.24 28.95 -8.07
N SER A 147 12.24 28.74 -9.38
CA SER A 147 12.80 29.70 -10.33
C SER A 147 11.87 30.91 -10.33
N THR A 148 12.16 31.85 -9.45
CA THR A 148 11.68 33.22 -9.56
C THR A 148 12.37 33.80 -10.81
N GLN A 149 11.62 33.89 -11.90
CA GLN A 149 12.06 34.72 -13.03
C GLN A 149 11.99 36.15 -12.56
N GLU A 150 13.17 36.71 -12.27
CA GLU A 150 13.35 38.17 -12.29
C GLU A 150 13.09 38.67 -13.71
N VAL A 151 11.94 39.28 -13.88
CA VAL A 151 11.69 40.14 -15.04
C VAL A 151 12.50 41.44 -14.81
N SER A 152 13.73 41.49 -15.33
CA SER A 152 14.50 42.74 -15.46
C SER A 152 13.84 43.58 -16.53
N GLN A 153 13.32 44.72 -16.12
CA GLN A 153 12.97 45.82 -17.02
C GLN A 153 14.25 46.46 -17.56
N LEU A 154 14.28 46.62 -18.85
CA LEU A 154 14.92 47.73 -19.55
C LEU A 154 14.08 48.10 -20.77
#